data_7f1256617e785958f806bf97cebcfdbe
#
_entry.id   7f1256617e785958f806bf97cebcfdbe
#
_cell.length_a   1.000
_cell.length_b   1.000
_cell.length_c   1.000
_cell.angle_alpha   90.00
_cell.angle_beta   90.00
_cell.angle_gamma   90.00
#
_symmetry.space_group_name_H-M   'P 1'
#
loop_
_entity.id
_entity.type
_entity.pdbx_description
1 polymer ?
#
loop_
_entity_poly.entity_id
_entity_poly.type
_entity_poly.pdbx_seq_one_letter_code
_entity_poly.pdbx_strand_id
1 'polypeptide(L)'
;IQKVIFISSTSVDPASNSIVTEETVTMNTPLSEIENLFKNNTFFETTIIRFAGLFGPGRHPGSWFKNGKIIPQPNGFVNMIHQEDCINIIHEIIDQNCWNTTFNASSNDHPTRKDFYINARNSLNFEMPIFEENSQLNYKIISSKKLQENLNYQFIHDNLLEI
;
A
#
# COMPACT_ATOMS: atom_id res chain seq x y z
N ILE A 1 10.61 -1.60 -26.75
CA ILE A 1 9.91 -1.11 -25.54
C ILE A 1 10.47 0.26 -25.25
N GLN A 2 9.62 1.26 -25.07
CA GLN A 2 10.03 2.64 -24.78
C GLN A 2 9.64 3.07 -23.36
N LYS A 3 8.57 2.50 -22.82
CA LYS A 3 7.98 2.87 -21.54
C LYS A 3 7.61 1.61 -20.74
N VAL A 4 7.87 1.64 -19.45
CA VAL A 4 7.61 0.51 -18.52
C VAL A 4 6.96 1.05 -17.25
N ILE A 5 5.91 0.39 -16.79
CA ILE A 5 5.40 0.53 -15.43
C ILE A 5 5.87 -0.69 -14.65
N PHE A 6 6.65 -0.47 -13.61
CA PHE A 6 7.08 -1.53 -12.69
C PHE A 6 6.22 -1.50 -11.44
N ILE A 7 5.46 -2.57 -11.22
CA ILE A 7 4.66 -2.73 -10.02
C ILE A 7 5.53 -3.26 -8.89
N SER A 8 5.74 -2.43 -7.90
CA SER A 8 6.49 -2.71 -6.68
C SER A 8 5.57 -2.71 -5.46
N SER A 9 6.14 -2.69 -4.28
CA SER A 9 5.41 -2.75 -3.02
C SER A 9 6.02 -1.79 -1.99
N THR A 10 5.19 -1.19 -1.17
CA THR A 10 5.64 -0.44 0.01
C THR A 10 6.36 -1.30 1.05
N SER A 11 6.48 -2.62 0.83
CA SER A 11 7.31 -3.49 1.67
C SER A 11 8.80 -3.18 1.59
N VAL A 12 9.26 -2.43 0.58
CA VAL A 12 10.65 -1.95 0.49
C VAL A 12 10.97 -0.85 1.51
N ASP A 13 9.96 -0.20 2.05
CA ASP A 13 10.12 0.90 3.00
C ASP A 13 10.22 0.38 4.44
N PRO A 14 11.08 0.97 5.29
CA PRO A 14 11.24 0.55 6.68
C PRO A 14 10.00 0.89 7.52
N ALA A 15 9.79 0.12 8.59
CA ALA A 15 8.89 0.49 9.66
C ALA A 15 9.63 1.45 10.62
N SER A 16 9.47 2.74 10.37
CA SER A 16 10.24 3.81 11.02
C SER A 16 9.46 4.55 12.11
N ASN A 17 8.26 4.08 12.45
CA ASN A 17 7.31 4.75 13.35
C ASN A 17 7.00 6.20 12.92
N SER A 18 6.98 6.43 11.61
CA SER A 18 6.76 7.75 11.01
C SER A 18 6.05 7.65 9.65
N ILE A 19 5.81 8.83 9.07
CA ILE A 19 5.35 8.92 7.67
C ILE A 19 6.53 8.60 6.75
N VAL A 20 6.25 7.78 5.75
CA VAL A 20 7.18 7.32 4.72
C VAL A 20 6.76 7.87 3.37
N THR A 21 7.71 8.48 2.68
CA THR A 21 7.54 9.03 1.33
C THR A 21 8.48 8.32 0.35
N GLU A 22 8.41 8.67 -0.92
CA GLU A 22 9.30 8.15 -1.96
C GLU A 22 10.77 8.54 -1.76
N GLU A 23 11.04 9.60 -0.96
CA GLU A 23 12.38 10.06 -0.58
C GLU A 23 12.98 9.26 0.60
N THR A 24 12.15 8.47 1.28
CA THR A 24 12.62 7.62 2.38
C THR A 24 13.56 6.53 1.82
N VAL A 25 14.70 6.37 2.47
CA VAL A 25 15.67 5.34 2.07
C VAL A 25 15.05 3.95 2.25
N THR A 26 14.98 3.20 1.17
CA THR A 26 14.45 1.83 1.17
C THR A 26 15.37 0.87 1.89
N MET A 27 14.80 -0.19 2.44
CA MET A 27 15.59 -1.31 2.95
C MET A 27 16.32 -2.00 1.80
N ASN A 28 17.48 -2.60 2.10
CA ASN A 28 18.20 -3.42 1.14
C ASN A 28 17.48 -4.79 1.01
N THR A 29 16.62 -4.92 0.02
CA THR A 29 15.83 -6.11 -0.28
C THR A 29 15.96 -6.48 -1.75
N PRO A 30 15.72 -7.74 -2.15
CA PRO A 30 15.71 -8.10 -3.57
C PRO A 30 14.77 -7.23 -4.41
N LEU A 31 13.63 -6.83 -3.86
CA LEU A 31 12.68 -5.96 -4.56
C LEU A 31 13.24 -4.55 -4.76
N SER A 32 13.91 -3.97 -3.77
CA SER A 32 14.54 -2.65 -3.92
C SER A 32 15.74 -2.69 -4.88
N GLU A 33 16.46 -3.80 -4.94
CA GLU A 33 17.51 -4.00 -5.95
C GLU A 33 16.93 -4.03 -7.36
N ILE A 34 15.80 -4.72 -7.56
CA ILE A 34 15.08 -4.74 -8.85
C ILE A 34 14.58 -3.33 -9.21
N GLU A 35 13.99 -2.59 -8.27
CA GLU A 35 13.61 -1.18 -8.50
C GLU A 35 14.80 -0.37 -9.04
N ASN A 36 15.98 -0.54 -8.45
CA ASN A 36 17.18 0.17 -8.88
C ASN A 36 17.63 -0.20 -10.30
N LEU A 37 17.47 -1.47 -10.71
CA LEU A 37 17.74 -1.87 -12.09
C LEU A 37 16.83 -1.16 -13.09
N PHE A 38 15.54 -1.01 -12.77
CA PHE A 38 14.59 -0.28 -13.59
C PHE A 38 14.85 1.23 -13.60
N LYS A 39 15.14 1.83 -12.44
CA LYS A 39 15.45 3.26 -12.29
C LYS A 39 16.70 3.68 -13.09
N ASN A 40 17.71 2.84 -13.08
CA ASN A 40 19.00 3.13 -13.73
C ASN A 40 19.05 2.69 -15.20
N ASN A 41 17.95 2.14 -15.73
CA ASN A 41 17.90 1.74 -17.13
C ASN A 41 17.79 2.97 -18.05
N THR A 42 18.62 3.00 -19.08
CA THR A 42 18.68 4.11 -20.06
C THR A 42 17.99 3.81 -21.38
N PHE A 43 17.49 2.57 -21.59
CA PHE A 43 16.88 2.15 -22.84
C PHE A 43 15.36 2.39 -22.88
N PHE A 44 14.74 2.64 -21.74
CA PHE A 44 13.31 2.92 -21.61
C PHE A 44 13.04 3.79 -20.39
N GLU A 45 11.93 4.52 -20.44
CA GLU A 45 11.43 5.30 -19.30
C GLU A 45 10.67 4.39 -18.33
N THR A 46 10.92 4.53 -17.04
CA THR A 46 10.25 3.69 -16.04
C THR A 46 9.48 4.52 -15.03
N THR A 47 8.22 4.18 -14.79
CA THR A 47 7.50 4.61 -13.60
C THR A 47 7.33 3.42 -12.65
N ILE A 48 7.75 3.59 -11.41
CA ILE A 48 7.61 2.58 -10.35
C ILE A 48 6.42 2.95 -9.49
N ILE A 49 5.53 1.98 -9.26
CA ILE A 49 4.40 2.14 -8.35
C ILE A 49 4.58 1.18 -7.19
N ARG A 50 4.78 1.70 -5.98
CA ARG A 50 4.82 0.93 -4.75
C ARG A 50 3.42 0.84 -4.17
N PHE A 51 2.68 -0.19 -4.51
CA PHE A 51 1.36 -0.42 -3.92
C PHE A 51 1.46 -0.88 -2.47
N ALA A 52 0.57 -0.35 -1.63
CA ALA A 52 0.31 -0.81 -0.28
C ALA A 52 -0.41 -2.18 -0.27
N GLY A 53 -0.93 -2.62 0.86
CA GLY A 53 -1.67 -3.87 0.96
C GLY A 53 -2.91 -3.86 0.05
N LEU A 54 -3.00 -4.81 -0.88
CA LEU A 54 -4.09 -4.86 -1.85
C LEU A 54 -5.35 -5.50 -1.24
N PHE A 55 -6.49 -4.86 -1.43
CA PHE A 55 -7.81 -5.44 -1.15
C PHE A 55 -8.80 -5.15 -2.28
N GLY A 56 -9.99 -5.77 -2.24
CA GLY A 56 -11.03 -5.59 -3.24
C GLY A 56 -11.76 -6.89 -3.56
N PRO A 57 -12.39 -7.03 -4.75
CA PRO A 57 -13.13 -8.20 -5.14
C PRO A 57 -12.32 -9.50 -5.02
N GLY A 58 -12.85 -10.48 -4.30
CA GLY A 58 -12.17 -11.75 -4.04
C GLY A 58 -11.03 -11.69 -3.01
N ARG A 59 -10.68 -10.52 -2.49
CA ARG A 59 -9.59 -10.30 -1.54
C ARG A 59 -10.02 -9.41 -0.36
N HIS A 60 -11.13 -9.76 0.26
CA HIS A 60 -11.68 -9.00 1.38
C HIS A 60 -10.86 -9.23 2.67
N PRO A 61 -10.42 -8.16 3.40
CA PRO A 61 -9.55 -8.29 4.57
C PRO A 61 -10.16 -9.10 5.72
N GLY A 62 -11.47 -9.07 5.91
CA GLY A 62 -12.17 -9.90 6.89
C GLY A 62 -11.98 -11.41 6.69
N SER A 63 -11.55 -11.83 5.51
CA SER A 63 -11.23 -13.22 5.20
C SER A 63 -9.80 -13.62 5.56
N TRP A 64 -8.96 -12.67 5.94
CA TRP A 64 -7.60 -12.94 6.36
C TRP A 64 -7.58 -13.38 7.83
N PHE A 65 -6.50 -13.94 8.30
CA PHE A 65 -6.34 -14.39 9.69
C PHE A 65 -7.51 -15.29 10.21
N LYS A 66 -7.96 -16.23 9.36
CA LYS A 66 -8.95 -17.25 9.76
C LYS A 66 -8.34 -18.30 10.68
N ASN A 67 -9.20 -19.14 11.29
CA ASN A 67 -8.82 -20.30 12.06
C ASN A 67 -7.93 -19.99 13.27
N GLY A 68 -8.26 -18.94 14.00
CA GLY A 68 -7.55 -18.59 15.24
C GLY A 68 -6.16 -17.97 15.03
N LYS A 69 -5.82 -17.57 13.81
CA LYS A 69 -4.56 -16.85 13.56
C LYS A 69 -4.57 -15.50 14.27
N ILE A 70 -3.51 -15.25 15.04
CA ILE A 70 -3.33 -14.02 15.81
C ILE A 70 -2.88 -12.89 14.88
N ILE A 71 -3.52 -11.74 14.99
CA ILE A 71 -3.13 -10.52 14.28
C ILE A 71 -2.06 -9.79 15.09
N PRO A 72 -0.84 -9.63 14.57
CA PRO A 72 0.24 -8.95 15.29
C PRO A 72 0.02 -7.43 15.30
N GLN A 73 0.57 -6.79 16.32
CA GLN A 73 0.67 -5.33 16.44
C GLN A 73 -0.67 -4.59 16.25
N PRO A 74 -1.67 -4.83 17.12
CA PRO A 74 -3.02 -4.27 16.98
C PRO A 74 -3.07 -2.74 16.94
N ASN A 75 -2.13 -2.09 17.61
CA ASN A 75 -2.02 -0.63 17.68
C ASN A 75 -1.22 -0.01 16.52
N GLY A 76 -0.59 -0.83 15.67
CA GLY A 76 0.06 -0.36 14.45
C GLY A 76 -0.98 0.01 13.39
N PHE A 77 -0.57 0.83 12.43
CA PHE A 77 -1.45 1.31 11.36
C PHE A 77 -1.46 0.36 10.15
N VAL A 78 -2.58 0.32 9.43
CA VAL A 78 -2.65 -0.33 8.13
C VAL A 78 -2.31 0.66 7.01
N ASN A 79 -1.74 0.15 5.94
CA ASN A 79 -1.57 0.85 4.67
C ASN A 79 -2.17 -0.05 3.61
N MET A 80 -3.27 0.36 3.04
CA MET A 80 -4.07 -0.44 2.12
C MET A 80 -4.46 0.37 0.88
N ILE A 81 -4.74 -0.33 -0.21
CA ILE A 81 -5.25 0.27 -1.44
C ILE A 81 -6.22 -0.70 -2.11
N HIS A 82 -7.33 -0.17 -2.59
CA HIS A 82 -8.31 -0.97 -3.32
C HIS A 82 -7.85 -1.27 -4.76
N GLN A 83 -8.21 -2.44 -5.26
CA GLN A 83 -7.85 -2.88 -6.62
C GLN A 83 -8.30 -1.89 -7.70
N GLU A 84 -9.47 -1.27 -7.56
CA GLU A 84 -9.99 -0.28 -8.50
C GLU A 84 -9.08 0.95 -8.56
N ASP A 85 -8.64 1.47 -7.41
CA ASP A 85 -7.68 2.57 -7.36
C ASP A 85 -6.35 2.19 -8.01
N CYS A 86 -5.86 0.95 -7.82
CA CYS A 86 -4.64 0.48 -8.48
C CYS A 86 -4.76 0.54 -10.00
N ILE A 87 -5.89 0.09 -10.55
CA ILE A 87 -6.15 0.09 -12.00
C ILE A 87 -6.22 1.53 -12.52
N ASN A 88 -6.98 2.39 -11.85
CA ASN A 88 -7.15 3.78 -12.25
C ASN A 88 -5.83 4.56 -12.21
N ILE A 89 -5.00 4.36 -11.19
CA ILE A 89 -3.67 4.98 -11.10
C ILE A 89 -2.79 4.58 -12.29
N ILE A 90 -2.82 3.31 -12.70
CA ILE A 90 -2.07 2.85 -13.87
C ILE A 90 -2.57 3.57 -15.14
N HIS A 91 -3.90 3.70 -15.31
CA HIS A 91 -4.48 4.44 -16.43
C HIS A 91 -4.06 5.91 -16.42
N GLU A 92 -4.15 6.59 -15.26
CA GLU A 92 -3.74 7.99 -15.14
C GLU A 92 -2.27 8.21 -15.48
N ILE A 93 -1.37 7.33 -15.09
CA ILE A 93 0.05 7.40 -15.44
C ILE A 93 0.25 7.34 -16.96
N ILE A 94 -0.49 6.45 -17.63
CA ILE A 94 -0.41 6.27 -19.08
C ILE A 94 -1.01 7.49 -19.80
N ASP A 95 -2.19 7.92 -19.43
CA ASP A 95 -2.96 8.97 -20.08
C ASP A 95 -2.31 10.34 -19.91
N GLN A 96 -1.77 10.61 -18.72
CA GLN A 96 -1.04 11.86 -18.44
C GLN A 96 0.44 11.81 -18.84
N ASN A 97 0.91 10.70 -19.42
CA ASN A 97 2.28 10.51 -19.86
C ASN A 97 3.32 10.75 -18.74
N CYS A 98 3.04 10.26 -17.51
CA CYS A 98 3.83 10.50 -16.31
C CYS A 98 4.90 9.41 -16.12
N TRP A 99 6.10 9.66 -16.66
CA TRP A 99 7.21 8.71 -16.67
C TRP A 99 8.43 9.17 -15.85
N ASN A 100 9.38 8.26 -15.65
CA ASN A 100 10.65 8.50 -14.93
C ASN A 100 10.45 8.95 -13.48
N THR A 101 9.49 8.34 -12.79
CA THR A 101 9.18 8.67 -11.40
C THR A 101 8.86 7.44 -10.57
N THR A 102 8.85 7.60 -9.26
CA THR A 102 8.36 6.59 -8.31
C THR A 102 7.19 7.18 -7.55
N PHE A 103 6.15 6.40 -7.37
CA PHE A 103 4.98 6.72 -6.57
C PHE A 103 4.74 5.68 -5.48
N ASN A 104 4.47 6.14 -4.26
CA ASN A 104 3.79 5.35 -3.26
C ASN A 104 2.28 5.45 -3.48
N ALA A 105 1.58 4.34 -3.35
CA ALA A 105 0.13 4.29 -3.55
C ALA A 105 -0.56 3.53 -2.40
N SER A 106 -1.18 4.28 -1.52
CA SER A 106 -1.98 3.85 -0.38
C SER A 106 -3.15 4.82 -0.21
N SER A 107 -4.32 4.35 0.22
CA SER A 107 -5.39 5.25 0.69
C SER A 107 -4.84 6.20 1.76
N ASN A 108 -5.47 7.38 1.92
CA ASN A 108 -5.04 8.36 2.93
C ASN A 108 -5.48 7.96 4.35
N ASP A 109 -6.48 7.10 4.48
CA ASP A 109 -6.92 6.58 5.77
C ASP A 109 -5.98 5.48 6.26
N HIS A 110 -5.55 5.59 7.52
CA HIS A 110 -4.64 4.65 8.15
C HIS A 110 -5.17 4.24 9.53
N PRO A 111 -6.29 3.53 9.62
CA PRO A 111 -6.81 3.06 10.90
C PRO A 111 -5.83 2.10 11.57
N THR A 112 -5.99 1.90 12.89
CA THR A 112 -5.23 0.85 13.56
C THR A 112 -5.55 -0.52 12.97
N ARG A 113 -4.61 -1.46 13.06
CA ARG A 113 -4.86 -2.86 12.65
C ARG A 113 -6.05 -3.45 13.40
N LYS A 114 -6.22 -3.08 14.67
CA LYS A 114 -7.34 -3.51 15.49
C LYS A 114 -8.67 -3.05 14.91
N ASP A 115 -8.83 -1.75 14.69
CA ASP A 115 -10.08 -1.19 14.18
C ASP A 115 -10.39 -1.70 12.76
N PHE A 116 -9.39 -1.72 11.90
CA PHE A 116 -9.52 -2.23 10.53
C PHE A 116 -10.01 -3.68 10.48
N TYR A 117 -9.36 -4.60 11.20
CA TYR A 117 -9.74 -6.02 11.14
C TYR A 117 -11.02 -6.34 11.91
N ILE A 118 -11.35 -5.60 12.98
CA ILE A 118 -12.66 -5.71 13.64
C ILE A 118 -13.74 -5.32 12.64
N ASN A 119 -13.60 -4.17 12.00
CA ASN A 119 -14.57 -3.69 11.02
C ASN A 119 -14.74 -4.65 9.84
N ALA A 120 -13.62 -5.10 9.26
CA ALA A 120 -13.62 -6.04 8.15
C ALA A 120 -14.23 -7.42 8.50
N ARG A 121 -14.13 -7.86 9.74
CA ARG A 121 -14.81 -9.08 10.20
C ARG A 121 -16.30 -8.88 10.41
N ASN A 122 -16.67 -7.74 10.98
CA ASN A 122 -18.07 -7.39 11.20
C ASN A 122 -18.84 -7.29 9.89
N SER A 123 -18.26 -6.71 8.84
CA SER A 123 -18.91 -6.57 7.53
C SER A 123 -19.24 -7.92 6.88
N LEU A 124 -18.51 -8.98 7.23
CA LEU A 124 -18.76 -10.35 6.77
C LEU A 124 -19.52 -11.22 7.79
N ASN A 125 -19.94 -10.66 8.92
CA ASN A 125 -20.54 -11.41 10.04
C ASN A 125 -19.66 -12.58 10.51
N PHE A 126 -18.35 -12.40 10.54
CA PHE A 126 -17.39 -13.40 11.03
C PHE A 126 -17.10 -13.19 12.52
N GLU A 127 -16.59 -14.24 13.17
CA GLU A 127 -16.11 -14.16 14.55
C GLU A 127 -15.03 -13.09 14.72
N MET A 128 -14.97 -12.47 15.89
CA MET A 128 -14.00 -11.43 16.22
C MET A 128 -12.57 -11.94 16.05
N PRO A 129 -11.67 -11.10 15.51
CA PRO A 129 -10.28 -11.48 15.36
C PRO A 129 -9.54 -11.53 16.70
N ILE A 130 -8.54 -12.39 16.78
CA ILE A 130 -7.65 -12.49 17.94
C ILE A 130 -6.42 -11.61 17.68
N PHE A 131 -6.05 -10.80 18.67
CA PHE A 131 -4.90 -9.90 18.56
C PHE A 131 -3.78 -10.31 19.51
N GLU A 132 -2.55 -10.02 19.09
CA GLU A 132 -1.38 -10.14 19.92
C GLU A 132 -1.45 -9.20 21.12
N GLU A 133 -1.14 -9.72 22.31
CA GLU A 133 -1.05 -8.93 23.54
C GLU A 133 0.37 -8.34 23.69
N ASN A 134 0.46 -7.15 24.29
CA ASN A 134 1.74 -6.53 24.67
C ASN A 134 2.80 -6.40 23.55
N SER A 135 2.36 -6.25 22.31
CA SER A 135 3.30 -6.02 21.19
C SER A 135 3.93 -4.64 21.26
N GLN A 136 5.23 -4.56 20.97
CA GLN A 136 5.91 -3.28 20.81
C GLN A 136 5.36 -2.59 19.55
N LEU A 137 5.02 -1.29 19.67
CA LEU A 137 4.53 -0.52 18.52
C LEU A 137 5.61 -0.39 17.44
N ASN A 138 5.31 -0.89 16.27
CA ASN A 138 6.16 -0.79 15.09
C ASN A 138 5.28 -0.58 13.85
N TYR A 139 5.39 0.57 13.18
CA TYR A 139 4.52 0.93 12.08
C TYR A 139 5.22 1.83 11.05
N LYS A 140 4.56 2.08 9.98
CA LYS A 140 4.80 3.16 9.03
C LYS A 140 3.45 3.67 8.52
N ILE A 141 3.40 4.93 8.10
CA ILE A 141 2.28 5.53 7.40
C ILE A 141 2.77 5.92 6.01
N ILE A 142 2.25 5.30 4.99
CA ILE A 142 2.66 5.55 3.60
C ILE A 142 1.96 6.80 3.09
N SER A 143 2.73 7.80 2.68
CA SER A 143 2.19 9.00 2.04
C SER A 143 2.06 8.81 0.54
N SER A 144 0.87 9.03 0.01
CA SER A 144 0.59 9.07 -1.44
C SER A 144 0.48 10.50 -1.99
N LYS A 145 0.95 11.48 -1.22
CA LYS A 145 0.83 12.90 -1.57
C LYS A 145 1.42 13.21 -2.95
N LYS A 146 2.61 12.70 -3.24
CA LYS A 146 3.28 12.91 -4.54
C LYS A 146 2.43 12.38 -5.70
N LEU A 147 1.87 11.19 -5.57
CA LEU A 147 0.97 10.59 -6.55
C LEU A 147 -0.24 11.48 -6.79
N GLN A 148 -0.92 11.89 -5.72
CA GLN A 148 -2.13 12.71 -5.79
C GLN A 148 -1.86 14.07 -6.44
N GLU A 149 -0.77 14.73 -6.08
CA GLU A 149 -0.39 16.03 -6.65
C GLU A 149 0.01 15.93 -8.14
N ASN A 150 0.78 14.90 -8.52
CA ASN A 150 1.27 14.77 -9.88
C ASN A 150 0.18 14.32 -10.87
N LEU A 151 -0.71 13.43 -10.43
CA LEU A 151 -1.78 12.87 -11.26
C LEU A 151 -3.13 13.55 -11.04
N ASN A 152 -3.24 14.52 -10.13
CA ASN A 152 -4.50 15.08 -9.65
C ASN A 152 -5.50 13.98 -9.27
N TYR A 153 -5.00 12.91 -8.62
CA TYR A 153 -5.75 11.71 -8.31
C TYR A 153 -6.45 11.81 -6.96
N GLN A 154 -7.71 11.39 -6.91
CA GLN A 154 -8.47 11.24 -5.68
C GLN A 154 -8.84 9.76 -5.53
N PHE A 155 -8.50 9.17 -4.38
CA PHE A 155 -8.85 7.79 -4.11
C PHE A 155 -10.36 7.59 -4.04
N ILE A 156 -10.86 6.57 -4.72
CA ILE A 156 -12.28 6.18 -4.71
C ILE A 156 -12.60 5.47 -3.40
N HIS A 157 -11.70 4.59 -2.95
CA HIS A 157 -11.85 3.82 -1.73
C HIS A 157 -10.88 4.35 -0.65
N ASP A 158 -11.11 5.59 -0.21
CA ASP A 158 -10.19 6.26 0.73
C ASP A 158 -10.52 5.95 2.20
N ASN A 159 -11.78 5.66 2.54
CA ASN A 159 -12.19 5.26 3.89
C ASN A 159 -12.05 3.74 4.08
N LEU A 160 -11.02 3.31 4.79
CA LEU A 160 -10.72 1.90 5.02
C LEU A 160 -11.64 1.23 6.06
N LEU A 161 -12.50 1.97 6.72
CA LEU A 161 -13.52 1.42 7.63
C LEU A 161 -14.88 1.21 6.94
N GLU A 162 -15.04 1.61 5.69
CA GLU A 162 -16.23 1.39 4.85
C GLU A 162 -16.02 0.28 3.81
N ILE A 163 -15.53 -0.87 4.24
CA ILE A 163 -15.17 -2.01 3.39
C ILE A 163 -16.09 -3.22 3.58
#